data_7845fcf1d436be57ddbc4a39d688a423
#
_entry.id   7845fcf1d436be57ddbc4a39d688a423
#
_cell.length_a   1.000
_cell.length_b   1.000
_cell.length_c   1.000
_cell.angle_alpha   90.00
_cell.angle_beta   90.00
_cell.angle_gamma   90.00
#
_symmetry.space_group_name_H-M   'P 1'
#
loop_
_entity.id
_entity.type
_entity.pdbx_description
1 polymer ?
#
loop_
_entity_poly.entity_id
_entity_poly.type
_entity_poly.pdbx_seq_one_letter_code
_entity_poly.pdbx_strand_id
1 'polypeptide(L)'
;MEVDKNGDFTIHSYYHKLHGSSSAVFPWKGIWKIKAPHCVSFFVWIATWDRILIGDNLRLRGFDFVYWCIICRCCGEVVDHLLLHCEKAHRLWCFIFRIFGISWVPLCTVSDFLFSWWNWLGKHSSYIWNLVPLCLMWCSWRERHRRTFEDLDRSEDQMLALYSGSLFDWATVWGLTSSDSLPLFLISLSL
;
A
#
# COMPACT_ATOMS: atom_id res chain seq x y z
N MET A 1 23.30 2.98 31.37
CA MET A 1 23.75 3.97 30.34
C MET A 1 24.94 3.33 29.67
N GLU A 2 24.76 2.77 28.48
CA GLU A 2 25.88 2.17 27.76
C GLU A 2 26.36 3.16 26.71
N VAL A 3 27.63 3.30 26.66
CA VAL A 3 28.42 4.28 25.93
C VAL A 3 29.10 3.52 24.79
N ASP A 4 29.38 4.16 23.69
CA ASP A 4 30.11 3.57 22.55
C ASP A 4 31.51 3.12 22.99
N LYS A 5 32.24 2.31 22.17
CA LYS A 5 33.57 1.77 22.49
C LYS A 5 34.61 2.83 22.94
N ASN A 6 34.32 4.09 22.68
CA ASN A 6 35.10 5.25 23.08
C ASN A 6 34.54 6.04 24.27
N GLY A 7 33.48 5.60 24.91
CA GLY A 7 32.92 6.28 26.08
C GLY A 7 31.94 7.42 25.79
N ASP A 8 31.67 7.74 24.53
CA ASP A 8 30.81 8.85 24.14
C ASP A 8 29.36 8.43 23.83
N PHE A 9 28.42 9.21 24.33
CA PHE A 9 27.00 9.07 24.00
C PHE A 9 26.73 9.78 22.66
N THR A 10 26.35 9.00 21.63
CA THR A 10 25.87 9.58 20.39
C THR A 10 24.39 9.25 20.18
N ILE A 11 23.65 10.21 19.64
CA ILE A 11 22.22 10.01 19.27
C ILE A 11 22.09 8.82 18.32
N HIS A 12 23.08 8.61 17.47
CA HIS A 12 23.14 7.50 16.51
C HIS A 12 23.25 6.13 17.21
N SER A 13 24.11 5.98 18.21
CA SER A 13 24.26 4.72 18.97
C SER A 13 23.01 4.40 19.78
N TYR A 14 22.37 5.41 20.35
CA TYR A 14 21.09 5.28 21.06
C TYR A 14 19.97 4.86 20.11
N TYR A 15 19.89 5.46 18.94
CA TYR A 15 18.88 5.11 17.93
C TYR A 15 19.02 3.67 17.43
N HIS A 16 20.24 3.23 17.17
CA HIS A 16 20.52 1.84 16.80
C HIS A 16 20.18 0.85 17.91
N LYS A 17 20.32 1.23 19.15
CA LYS A 17 20.00 0.37 20.29
C LYS A 17 18.51 0.29 20.59
N LEU A 18 17.78 1.39 20.45
CA LEU A 18 16.31 1.42 20.56
C LEU A 18 15.66 0.61 19.44
N HIS A 19 16.23 0.61 18.25
CA HIS A 19 15.71 -0.16 17.13
C HIS A 19 16.13 -1.62 17.11
N GLY A 20 16.97 -2.08 18.08
CA GLY A 20 17.47 -3.44 18.12
C GLY A 20 17.97 -3.90 16.75
N SER A 21 18.76 -4.92 16.65
CA SER A 21 19.08 -5.58 15.37
C SER A 21 17.87 -6.42 14.91
N SER A 22 16.69 -5.81 14.79
CA SER A 22 15.58 -6.36 14.04
C SER A 22 16.03 -6.29 12.58
N SER A 23 16.46 -7.43 12.06
CA SER A 23 16.77 -7.64 10.65
C SER A 23 15.52 -7.61 9.76
N ALA A 24 14.47 -6.96 10.20
CA ALA A 24 13.30 -6.68 9.40
C ALA A 24 13.73 -5.76 8.26
N VAL A 25 13.95 -6.36 7.10
CA VAL A 25 14.32 -5.64 5.89
C VAL A 25 13.12 -4.81 5.46
N PHE A 26 13.12 -3.54 5.85
CA PHE A 26 12.04 -2.62 5.51
C PHE A 26 11.95 -2.43 3.98
N PRO A 27 10.76 -2.47 3.37
CA PRO A 27 10.58 -2.45 1.91
C PRO A 27 10.77 -1.06 1.30
N TRP A 28 11.76 -0.30 1.74
CA TRP A 28 11.95 1.10 1.35
C TRP A 28 12.15 1.29 -0.16
N LYS A 29 12.74 0.32 -0.86
CA LYS A 29 12.90 0.36 -2.32
C LYS A 29 11.54 0.27 -3.02
N GLY A 30 10.67 -0.61 -2.52
CA GLY A 30 9.31 -0.78 -3.03
C GLY A 30 8.37 0.40 -2.74
N ILE A 31 8.81 1.39 -1.98
CA ILE A 31 8.05 2.59 -1.65
C ILE A 31 8.67 3.83 -2.31
N TRP A 32 9.98 4.04 -2.13
CA TRP A 32 10.62 5.31 -2.48
C TRP A 32 11.35 5.32 -3.83
N LYS A 33 11.65 4.14 -4.42
CA LYS A 33 12.20 4.05 -5.77
C LYS A 33 11.15 4.04 -6.88
N ILE A 34 9.89 3.97 -6.50
CA ILE A 34 8.77 3.90 -7.43
C ILE A 34 8.38 5.31 -7.86
N LYS A 35 8.09 5.46 -9.15
CA LYS A 35 7.54 6.69 -9.72
C LYS A 35 6.05 6.81 -9.37
N ALA A 36 5.75 7.20 -8.13
CA ALA A 36 4.41 7.46 -7.61
C ALA A 36 4.34 8.88 -7.03
N PRO A 37 3.14 9.46 -6.88
CA PRO A 37 2.99 10.73 -6.17
C PRO A 37 3.57 10.65 -4.76
N HIS A 38 4.32 11.65 -4.32
CA HIS A 38 5.01 11.64 -3.03
C HIS A 38 4.06 11.44 -1.84
N CYS A 39 2.85 12.00 -1.88
CA CYS A 39 1.84 11.79 -0.85
C CYS A 39 1.43 10.32 -0.73
N VAL A 40 1.41 9.58 -1.84
CA VAL A 40 1.10 8.14 -1.86
C VAL A 40 2.25 7.34 -1.27
N SER A 41 3.48 7.61 -1.68
CA SER A 41 4.66 6.95 -1.11
C SER A 41 4.76 7.18 0.40
N PHE A 42 4.48 8.41 0.85
CA PHE A 42 4.44 8.74 2.28
C PHE A 42 3.31 8.01 3.01
N PHE A 43 2.11 7.94 2.43
CA PHE A 43 1.01 7.18 2.98
C PHE A 43 1.36 5.70 3.14
N VAL A 44 1.89 5.05 2.09
CA VAL A 44 2.28 3.64 2.14
C VAL A 44 3.40 3.41 3.14
N TRP A 45 4.35 4.34 3.24
CA TRP A 45 5.38 4.29 4.28
C TRP A 45 4.80 4.30 5.69
N ILE A 46 3.83 5.17 5.98
CA ILE A 46 3.15 5.18 7.30
C ILE A 46 2.34 3.89 7.50
N ALA A 47 1.71 3.37 6.44
CA ALA A 47 0.95 2.13 6.50
C ALA A 47 1.83 0.91 6.85
N THR A 48 3.07 0.84 6.36
CA THR A 48 4.01 -0.23 6.72
C THR A 48 4.43 -0.21 8.19
N TRP A 49 4.26 0.92 8.86
CA TRP A 49 4.48 1.08 10.30
C TRP A 49 3.20 0.93 11.13
N ASP A 50 2.09 0.55 10.51
CA ASP A 50 0.76 0.45 11.16
C ASP A 50 0.34 1.77 11.84
N ARG A 51 0.62 2.91 11.21
CA ARG A 51 0.42 4.25 11.80
C ARG A 51 -0.59 5.13 11.08
N ILE A 52 -1.26 4.65 10.05
CA ILE A 52 -2.34 5.40 9.39
C ILE A 52 -3.55 5.53 10.34
N LEU A 53 -4.33 6.60 10.15
CA LEU A 53 -5.46 6.94 11.03
C LEU A 53 -6.72 6.12 10.68
N ILE A 54 -6.66 4.84 10.97
CA ILE A 54 -7.79 3.90 10.91
C ILE A 54 -8.48 3.77 12.26
N GLY A 55 -9.62 3.07 12.29
CA GLY A 55 -10.44 2.90 13.49
C GLY A 55 -9.64 2.40 14.70
N ASP A 56 -8.77 1.42 14.50
CA ASP A 56 -7.95 0.87 15.58
C ASP A 56 -6.96 1.90 16.14
N ASN A 57 -6.20 2.56 15.28
CA ASN A 57 -5.25 3.60 15.68
C ASN A 57 -5.93 4.84 16.28
N LEU A 58 -7.14 5.17 15.85
CA LEU A 58 -7.94 6.26 16.45
C LEU A 58 -8.38 5.90 17.87
N ARG A 59 -8.84 4.66 18.09
CA ARG A 59 -9.24 4.18 19.42
C ARG A 59 -8.06 4.12 20.38
N LEU A 60 -6.89 3.67 19.92
CA LEU A 60 -5.65 3.70 20.73
C LEU A 60 -5.27 5.12 21.17
N ARG A 61 -5.73 6.15 20.43
CA ARG A 61 -5.55 7.57 20.79
C ARG A 61 -6.71 8.15 21.61
N GLY A 62 -7.68 7.32 22.02
CA GLY A 62 -8.81 7.72 22.85
C GLY A 62 -10.00 8.32 22.12
N PHE A 63 -10.07 8.17 20.79
CA PHE A 63 -11.25 8.58 20.02
C PHE A 63 -12.28 7.46 19.98
N ASP A 64 -13.55 7.82 20.13
CA ASP A 64 -14.66 6.91 19.89
C ASP A 64 -14.79 6.67 18.37
N PHE A 65 -14.53 5.45 17.96
CA PHE A 65 -14.63 5.05 16.55
C PHE A 65 -15.18 3.63 16.44
N VAL A 66 -15.83 3.32 15.31
CA VAL A 66 -16.43 2.02 15.07
C VAL A 66 -15.37 0.90 15.06
N TYR A 67 -15.76 -0.29 15.52
CA TYR A 67 -14.88 -1.45 15.62
C TYR A 67 -14.68 -2.18 14.29
N TRP A 68 -15.61 -2.01 13.36
CA TRP A 68 -15.58 -2.73 12.09
C TRP A 68 -14.95 -1.91 10.99
N CYS A 69 -14.39 -2.59 10.00
CA CYS A 69 -13.92 -1.99 8.77
C CYS A 69 -15.07 -1.28 8.04
N ILE A 70 -14.90 0.00 7.78
CA ILE A 70 -15.94 0.83 7.15
C ILE A 70 -16.25 0.36 5.73
N ILE A 71 -15.32 -0.35 5.08
CA ILE A 71 -15.46 -0.82 3.69
C ILE A 71 -16.29 -2.11 3.62
N CYS A 72 -15.96 -3.14 4.39
CA CYS A 72 -16.66 -4.43 4.35
C CYS A 72 -17.70 -4.60 5.46
N ARG A 73 -17.64 -3.83 6.55
CA ARG A 73 -18.50 -3.90 7.74
C ARG A 73 -18.50 -5.25 8.46
N CYS A 74 -17.51 -6.10 8.19
CA CYS A 74 -17.43 -7.48 8.72
C CYS A 74 -16.40 -7.65 9.83
N CYS A 75 -15.19 -7.14 9.64
CA CYS A 75 -14.05 -7.41 10.51
C CYS A 75 -13.52 -6.12 11.13
N GLY A 76 -12.62 -6.23 12.14
CA GLY A 76 -11.95 -5.09 12.73
C GLY A 76 -11.15 -4.28 11.68
N GLU A 77 -11.09 -2.96 11.85
CA GLU A 77 -10.38 -2.08 10.92
C GLU A 77 -8.92 -1.94 11.37
N VAL A 78 -8.08 -2.92 10.98
CA VAL A 78 -6.61 -2.84 11.08
C VAL A 78 -6.01 -2.57 9.70
N VAL A 79 -4.75 -2.08 9.65
CA VAL A 79 -4.11 -1.66 8.38
C VAL A 79 -4.04 -2.80 7.38
N ASP A 80 -3.56 -3.96 7.82
CA ASP A 80 -3.41 -5.13 6.96
C ASP A 80 -4.76 -5.62 6.41
N HIS A 81 -5.81 -5.59 7.26
CA HIS A 81 -7.15 -5.92 6.79
C HIS A 81 -7.60 -4.91 5.73
N LEU A 82 -7.56 -3.62 6.03
CA LEU A 82 -8.05 -2.57 5.14
C LEU A 82 -7.39 -2.61 3.75
N LEU A 83 -6.07 -2.81 3.71
CA LEU A 83 -5.28 -2.68 2.49
C LEU A 83 -5.07 -3.99 1.73
N LEU A 84 -5.13 -5.14 2.41
CA LEU A 84 -4.86 -6.46 1.81
C LEU A 84 -6.03 -7.43 1.92
N HIS A 85 -6.62 -7.57 3.11
CA HIS A 85 -7.51 -8.69 3.44
C HIS A 85 -9.00 -8.33 3.44
N CYS A 86 -9.37 -7.05 3.40
CA CYS A 86 -10.76 -6.64 3.23
C CYS A 86 -11.32 -7.24 1.94
N GLU A 87 -12.52 -7.81 1.98
CA GLU A 87 -13.14 -8.45 0.81
C GLU A 87 -13.11 -7.56 -0.44
N LYS A 88 -13.40 -6.28 -0.28
CA LYS A 88 -13.38 -5.31 -1.38
C LYS A 88 -11.95 -5.06 -1.91
N ALA A 89 -10.98 -4.91 -1.01
CA ALA A 89 -9.58 -4.78 -1.41
C ALA A 89 -9.08 -6.06 -2.07
N HIS A 90 -9.42 -7.24 -1.53
CA HIS A 90 -9.06 -8.53 -2.10
C HIS A 90 -9.57 -8.72 -3.53
N ARG A 91 -10.80 -8.29 -3.83
CA ARG A 91 -11.34 -8.33 -5.20
C ARG A 91 -10.54 -7.46 -6.17
N LEU A 92 -10.11 -6.27 -5.73
CA LEU A 92 -9.21 -5.42 -6.52
C LEU A 92 -7.86 -6.11 -6.78
N TRP A 93 -7.29 -6.77 -5.77
CA TRP A 93 -6.06 -7.56 -5.93
C TRP A 93 -6.26 -8.70 -6.93
N CYS A 94 -7.34 -9.47 -6.81
CA CYS A 94 -7.66 -10.56 -7.74
C CYS A 94 -7.82 -10.07 -9.19
N PHE A 95 -8.45 -8.91 -9.38
CA PHE A 95 -8.57 -8.28 -10.69
C PHE A 95 -7.18 -8.00 -11.30
N ILE A 96 -6.28 -7.43 -10.53
CA ILE A 96 -4.92 -7.15 -10.96
C ILE A 96 -4.14 -8.41 -11.29
N PHE A 97 -4.19 -9.40 -10.42
CA PHE A 97 -3.50 -10.68 -10.66
C PHE A 97 -3.98 -11.33 -11.96
N ARG A 98 -5.28 -11.22 -12.25
CA ARG A 98 -5.84 -11.71 -13.52
C ARG A 98 -5.31 -10.94 -14.72
N ILE A 99 -5.22 -9.60 -14.65
CA ILE A 99 -4.68 -8.77 -15.75
C ILE A 99 -3.23 -9.16 -16.03
N PHE A 100 -2.41 -9.32 -15.00
CA PHE A 100 -1.00 -9.69 -15.14
C PHE A 100 -0.78 -11.21 -15.35
N GLY A 101 -1.85 -12.03 -15.42
CA GLY A 101 -1.75 -13.48 -15.65
C GLY A 101 -1.02 -14.23 -14.54
N ILE A 102 -1.02 -13.73 -13.32
CA ILE A 102 -0.29 -14.29 -12.19
C ILE A 102 -1.19 -14.86 -11.11
N SER A 103 -0.71 -15.87 -10.41
CA SER A 103 -1.30 -16.37 -9.17
C SER A 103 -0.47 -15.85 -7.99
N TRP A 104 -1.09 -15.08 -7.10
CA TRP A 104 -0.45 -14.53 -5.93
C TRP A 104 -1.34 -14.66 -4.71
N VAL A 105 -0.72 -14.94 -3.57
CA VAL A 105 -1.42 -14.93 -2.27
C VAL A 105 -0.91 -13.74 -1.47
N PRO A 106 -1.79 -12.82 -1.06
CA PRO A 106 -1.40 -11.73 -0.18
C PRO A 106 -0.78 -12.26 1.11
N LEU A 107 0.36 -11.71 1.49
CA LEU A 107 1.02 -12.01 2.76
C LEU A 107 0.29 -11.33 3.92
N CYS A 108 0.61 -11.75 5.14
CA CYS A 108 -0.12 -11.31 6.33
C CYS A 108 -0.04 -9.80 6.58
N THR A 109 1.11 -9.18 6.31
CA THR A 109 1.33 -7.76 6.58
C THR A 109 1.63 -6.95 5.31
N VAL A 110 1.32 -5.65 5.35
CA VAL A 110 1.64 -4.70 4.27
C VAL A 110 3.15 -4.65 4.03
N SER A 111 3.96 -4.71 5.10
CA SER A 111 5.41 -4.70 4.99
C SER A 111 5.94 -5.91 4.23
N ASP A 112 5.54 -7.12 4.62
CA ASP A 112 5.97 -8.37 3.98
C ASP A 112 5.48 -8.45 2.53
N PHE A 113 4.25 -7.98 2.29
CA PHE A 113 3.67 -7.92 0.96
C PHE A 113 4.50 -7.03 0.02
N LEU A 114 4.82 -5.80 0.43
CA LEU A 114 5.62 -4.87 -0.38
C LEU A 114 7.05 -5.37 -0.60
N PHE A 115 7.63 -6.00 0.43
CA PHE A 115 8.96 -6.60 0.30
C PHE A 115 8.98 -7.73 -0.73
N SER A 116 8.02 -8.64 -0.66
CA SER A 116 7.90 -9.76 -1.59
C SER A 116 7.55 -9.29 -3.00
N TRP A 117 6.66 -8.32 -3.12
CA TRP A 117 6.26 -7.73 -4.39
C TRP A 117 7.46 -7.13 -5.16
N TRP A 118 8.29 -6.36 -4.46
CA TRP A 118 9.49 -5.77 -5.06
C TRP A 118 10.52 -6.79 -5.52
N ASN A 119 10.68 -7.88 -4.78
CA ASN A 119 11.72 -8.88 -5.05
C ASN A 119 11.27 -10.01 -5.99
N TRP A 120 9.97 -10.19 -6.21
CA TRP A 120 9.43 -11.37 -6.87
C TRP A 120 9.72 -11.45 -8.37
N LEU A 121 9.61 -10.36 -9.12
CA LEU A 121 9.82 -10.37 -10.58
C LEU A 121 11.26 -10.05 -11.02
N GLY A 122 12.17 -9.92 -10.09
CA GLY A 122 13.58 -9.67 -10.39
C GLY A 122 13.83 -8.38 -11.17
N LYS A 123 14.83 -8.41 -12.08
CA LYS A 123 15.29 -7.22 -12.81
C LYS A 123 14.32 -6.74 -13.90
N HIS A 124 13.28 -7.48 -14.23
CA HIS A 124 12.39 -7.23 -15.35
C HIS A 124 10.98 -6.75 -14.96
N SER A 125 10.73 -6.49 -13.70
CA SER A 125 9.46 -5.90 -13.31
C SER A 125 9.29 -4.54 -14.00
N SER A 126 8.24 -4.40 -14.78
CA SER A 126 7.93 -3.12 -15.38
C SER A 126 7.73 -2.07 -14.30
N TYR A 127 8.06 -0.82 -14.58
CA TYR A 127 7.79 0.28 -13.65
C TYR A 127 6.31 0.34 -13.26
N ILE A 128 5.42 -0.06 -14.17
CA ILE A 128 3.96 -0.12 -13.95
C ILE A 128 3.63 -1.18 -12.88
N TRP A 129 4.26 -2.36 -12.95
CA TRP A 129 4.10 -3.40 -11.93
C TRP A 129 4.35 -2.87 -10.52
N ASN A 130 5.41 -2.12 -10.36
CA ASN A 130 5.78 -1.55 -9.07
C ASN A 130 4.82 -0.44 -8.59
N LEU A 131 4.11 0.25 -9.50
CA LEU A 131 3.08 1.22 -9.16
C LEU A 131 1.82 0.59 -8.57
N VAL A 132 1.52 -0.65 -8.95
CA VAL A 132 0.28 -1.35 -8.60
C VAL A 132 -0.04 -1.32 -7.10
N PRO A 133 0.86 -1.77 -6.19
CA PRO A 133 0.55 -1.78 -4.77
C PRO A 133 0.23 -0.40 -4.21
N LEU A 134 1.03 0.59 -4.58
CA LEU A 134 0.86 1.96 -4.10
C LEU A 134 -0.47 2.54 -4.56
N CYS A 135 -0.81 2.33 -5.82
CA CYS A 135 -2.06 2.80 -6.41
C CYS A 135 -3.27 2.14 -5.74
N LEU A 136 -3.25 0.82 -5.57
CA LEU A 136 -4.38 0.08 -5.00
C LEU A 136 -4.59 0.43 -3.53
N MET A 137 -3.52 0.44 -2.73
CA MET A 137 -3.60 0.81 -1.32
C MET A 137 -4.11 2.25 -1.13
N TRP A 138 -3.67 3.18 -1.99
CA TRP A 138 -4.15 4.55 -1.99
C TRP A 138 -5.63 4.67 -2.36
N CYS A 139 -6.10 3.93 -3.37
CA CYS A 139 -7.50 3.91 -3.75
C CYS A 139 -8.38 3.33 -2.64
N SER A 140 -7.96 2.26 -1.99
CA SER A 140 -8.65 1.67 -0.83
C SER A 140 -8.72 2.66 0.34
N TRP A 141 -7.62 3.36 0.62
CA TRP A 141 -7.58 4.41 1.64
C TRP A 141 -8.52 5.57 1.33
N ARG A 142 -8.54 6.05 0.09
CA ARG A 142 -9.45 7.12 -0.34
C ARG A 142 -10.91 6.71 -0.25
N GLU A 143 -11.23 5.48 -0.59
CA GLU A 143 -12.58 4.94 -0.46
C GLU A 143 -13.00 4.87 1.01
N ARG A 144 -12.12 4.37 1.88
CA ARG A 144 -12.35 4.37 3.33
C ARG A 144 -12.62 5.79 3.85
N HIS A 145 -11.80 6.75 3.44
CA HIS A 145 -11.93 8.14 3.84
C HIS A 145 -13.29 8.72 3.38
N ARG A 146 -13.65 8.45 2.12
CA ARG A 146 -14.92 8.92 1.56
C ARG A 146 -16.13 8.36 2.31
N ARG A 147 -16.12 7.07 2.63
CA ARG A 147 -17.20 6.44 3.42
C ARG A 147 -17.29 6.99 4.84
N THR A 148 -16.16 7.34 5.41
CA THR A 148 -16.11 7.84 6.78
C THR A 148 -16.61 9.28 6.91
N PHE A 149 -16.27 10.15 5.96
CA PHE A 149 -16.47 11.60 6.09
C PHE A 149 -17.51 12.18 5.12
N GLU A 150 -17.78 11.50 4.02
CA GLU A 150 -18.72 11.99 3.00
C GLU A 150 -20.01 11.16 2.95
N ASP A 151 -20.06 10.03 3.67
CA ASP A 151 -21.16 9.05 3.67
C ASP A 151 -21.52 8.57 2.25
N LEU A 152 -20.53 8.40 1.40
CA LEU A 152 -20.68 8.01 0.01
C LEU A 152 -19.94 6.70 -0.27
N ASP A 153 -20.66 5.70 -0.76
CA ASP A 153 -20.11 4.40 -1.18
C ASP A 153 -19.93 4.34 -2.68
N ARG A 154 -18.79 3.81 -3.13
CA ARG A 154 -18.64 3.37 -4.51
C ARG A 154 -19.03 1.91 -4.68
N SER A 155 -19.68 1.59 -5.81
CA SER A 155 -19.85 0.21 -6.24
C SER A 155 -18.48 -0.42 -6.58
N GLU A 156 -18.48 -1.75 -6.72
CA GLU A 156 -17.27 -2.48 -7.09
C GLU A 156 -16.74 -2.04 -8.46
N ASP A 157 -17.60 -1.88 -9.44
CA ASP A 157 -17.23 -1.41 -10.79
C ASP A 157 -16.64 0.01 -10.75
N GLN A 158 -17.20 0.89 -9.93
CA GLN A 158 -16.67 2.23 -9.74
C GLN A 158 -15.28 2.23 -9.07
N MET A 159 -15.05 1.28 -8.15
CA MET A 159 -13.72 1.10 -7.54
C MET A 159 -12.71 0.57 -8.55
N LEU A 160 -13.09 -0.41 -9.37
CA LEU A 160 -12.24 -0.92 -10.45
C LEU A 160 -11.91 0.17 -11.48
N ALA A 161 -12.90 0.96 -11.88
CA ALA A 161 -12.70 2.09 -12.79
C ALA A 161 -11.77 3.15 -12.19
N LEU A 162 -11.97 3.52 -10.92
CA LEU A 162 -11.11 4.46 -10.20
C LEU A 162 -9.66 3.99 -10.14
N TYR A 163 -9.47 2.71 -9.78
CA TYR A 163 -8.14 2.11 -9.69
C TYR A 163 -7.45 2.08 -11.07
N SER A 164 -8.13 1.54 -12.09
CA SER A 164 -7.59 1.42 -13.43
C SER A 164 -7.25 2.80 -14.03
N GLY A 165 -8.14 3.78 -13.84
CA GLY A 165 -7.91 5.16 -14.26
C GLY A 165 -6.72 5.78 -13.54
N SER A 166 -6.63 5.65 -12.22
CA SER A 166 -5.52 6.19 -11.44
C SER A 166 -4.18 5.57 -11.85
N LEU A 167 -4.14 4.27 -12.09
CA LEU A 167 -2.93 3.57 -12.53
C LEU A 167 -2.50 4.05 -13.93
N PHE A 168 -3.45 4.20 -14.85
CA PHE A 168 -3.22 4.72 -16.18
C PHE A 168 -2.71 6.17 -16.15
N ASP A 169 -3.36 7.05 -15.39
CA ASP A 169 -2.96 8.45 -15.23
C ASP A 169 -1.53 8.56 -14.70
N TRP A 170 -1.19 7.79 -13.66
CA TRP A 170 0.17 7.80 -13.12
C TRP A 170 1.18 7.26 -14.14
N ALA A 171 0.85 6.15 -14.81
CA ALA A 171 1.72 5.60 -15.85
C ALA A 171 1.98 6.60 -16.98
N THR A 172 0.95 7.35 -17.38
CA THR A 172 1.05 8.38 -18.42
C THR A 172 1.89 9.58 -17.97
N VAL A 173 1.62 10.11 -16.78
CA VAL A 173 2.36 11.26 -16.21
C VAL A 173 3.85 10.97 -16.09
N TRP A 174 4.21 9.74 -15.74
CA TRP A 174 5.61 9.33 -15.59
C TRP A 174 6.23 8.77 -16.87
N GLY A 175 5.51 8.79 -18.02
CA GLY A 175 5.99 8.28 -19.30
C GLY A 175 6.29 6.77 -19.28
N LEU A 176 5.51 6.01 -18.51
CA LEU A 176 5.68 4.56 -18.38
C LEU A 176 4.84 3.77 -19.39
N THR A 177 3.91 4.42 -20.05
CA THR A 177 3.07 3.85 -21.10
C THR A 177 3.01 4.79 -22.29
N SER A 178 2.87 4.22 -23.48
CA SER A 178 2.57 4.92 -24.74
C SER A 178 1.14 4.70 -25.21
N SER A 179 0.30 4.07 -24.39
CA SER A 179 -1.09 3.79 -24.73
C SER A 179 -1.92 5.07 -24.70
N ASP A 180 -2.72 5.30 -25.75
CA ASP A 180 -3.56 6.50 -25.88
C ASP A 180 -4.88 6.39 -25.12
N SER A 181 -5.22 5.20 -24.62
CA SER A 181 -6.49 4.97 -23.93
C SER A 181 -6.37 3.89 -22.84
N LEU A 182 -7.24 3.99 -21.84
CA LEU A 182 -7.31 3.03 -20.73
C LEU A 182 -7.52 1.57 -21.21
N PRO A 183 -8.43 1.26 -22.16
CA PRO A 183 -8.59 -0.12 -22.62
C PRO A 183 -7.31 -0.69 -23.27
N LEU A 184 -6.63 0.07 -24.11
CA LEU A 184 -5.37 -0.34 -24.72
C LEU A 184 -4.27 -0.52 -23.66
N PHE A 185 -4.23 0.35 -22.67
CA PHE A 185 -3.32 0.23 -21.54
C PHE A 185 -3.55 -1.08 -20.78
N LEU A 186 -4.78 -1.40 -20.41
CA LEU A 186 -5.08 -2.65 -19.68
C LEU A 186 -4.73 -3.89 -20.50
N ILE A 187 -4.96 -3.87 -21.80
CA ILE A 187 -4.54 -4.97 -22.72
C ILE A 187 -3.02 -5.09 -22.74
N SER A 188 -2.29 -3.98 -22.73
CA SER A 188 -0.82 -4.00 -22.73
C SER A 188 -0.19 -4.55 -21.43
N LEU A 189 -0.95 -4.62 -20.34
CA LEU A 189 -0.50 -5.23 -19.08
C LEU A 189 -0.63 -6.76 -19.07
N SER A 190 -1.44 -7.31 -19.96
CA SER A 190 -1.59 -8.77 -20.10
C SER A 190 -0.31 -9.34 -20.72
N LEU A 191 0.41 -10.11 -19.95
CA LEU A 191 1.64 -10.81 -20.36
C LEU A 191 1.31 -12.03 -21.22
#